data_176f05a331922ad890ee65e2b48fce3c
#
_entry.id   176f05a331922ad890ee65e2b48fce3c
#
_cell.length_a   1.000
_cell.length_b   1.000
_cell.length_c   1.000
_cell.angle_alpha   90.00
_cell.angle_beta   90.00
_cell.angle_gamma   90.00
#
_symmetry.space_group_name_H-M   'P 1'
#
loop_
_entity.id
_entity.type
_entity.pdbx_description
1 polymer ?
#
loop_
_entity_poly.entity_id
_entity_poly.type
_entity_poly.pdbx_seq_one_letter_code
_entity_poly.pdbx_strand_id
1 'polypeptide(L)'
;MLVVAKLKEGTLEKFMGFMQSPEGLAERAKVAVVEKTIGTVAPDKSTVMFKIFCIDEPALHKFIEGTEVSKPVMDAVIDSYSIYDLTKVK
;
A
#
# COMPACT_ATOMS: atom_id res chain seq x y z
N MET A 1 -10.07 -4.83 3.81
CA MET A 1 -9.86 -4.46 2.40
C MET A 1 -8.64 -5.16 1.83
N LEU A 2 -8.64 -5.42 0.55
CA LEU A 2 -7.48 -5.93 -0.16
C LEU A 2 -6.97 -4.87 -1.14
N VAL A 3 -5.72 -4.49 -1.00
CA VAL A 3 -5.05 -3.57 -1.92
C VAL A 3 -4.11 -4.39 -2.79
N VAL A 4 -4.27 -4.27 -4.11
CA VAL A 4 -3.38 -4.92 -5.08
C VAL A 4 -2.72 -3.81 -5.88
N ALA A 5 -1.40 -3.73 -5.84
CA ALA A 5 -0.65 -2.72 -6.56
C ALA A 5 0.39 -3.36 -7.46
N LYS A 6 0.39 -2.93 -8.73
CA LYS A 6 1.44 -3.30 -9.67
C LYS A 6 2.55 -2.28 -9.59
N LEU A 7 3.78 -2.76 -9.47
CA LEU A 7 4.95 -1.92 -9.32
C LEU A 7 5.67 -1.77 -10.66
N LYS A 8 6.30 -0.61 -10.84
CA LYS A 8 7.23 -0.40 -11.96
C LYS A 8 8.43 -1.31 -11.76
N GLU A 9 9.04 -1.74 -12.86
CA GLU A 9 10.15 -2.67 -12.82
C GLU A 9 11.29 -2.19 -11.92
N GLY A 10 11.79 -3.08 -11.07
CA GLY A 10 12.94 -2.81 -10.22
C GLY A 10 12.69 -1.86 -9.04
N THR A 11 11.43 -1.60 -8.67
CA THR A 11 11.11 -0.62 -7.63
C THR A 11 10.65 -1.22 -6.31
N LEU A 12 10.61 -2.54 -6.17
CA LEU A 12 10.11 -3.18 -4.95
C LEU A 12 10.87 -2.74 -3.71
N GLU A 13 12.19 -2.70 -3.75
CA GLU A 13 13.00 -2.33 -2.59
C GLU A 13 12.72 -0.89 -2.17
N LYS A 14 12.57 0.02 -3.11
CA LYS A 14 12.24 1.42 -2.84
C LYS A 14 10.86 1.53 -2.19
N PHE A 15 9.88 0.79 -2.71
CA PHE A 15 8.54 0.74 -2.16
C PHE A 15 8.55 0.22 -0.71
N MET A 16 9.18 -0.94 -0.47
CA MET A 16 9.24 -1.53 0.87
C MET A 16 10.02 -0.66 1.84
N GLY A 17 11.11 -0.04 1.39
CA GLY A 17 11.90 0.88 2.20
C GLY A 17 11.07 2.05 2.70
N PHE A 18 10.25 2.63 1.82
CA PHE A 18 9.35 3.72 2.23
C PHE A 18 8.27 3.21 3.19
N MET A 19 7.63 2.09 2.87
CA MET A 19 6.53 1.56 3.68
C MET A 19 6.96 1.22 5.10
N GLN A 20 8.23 0.88 5.30
CA GLN A 20 8.80 0.55 6.60
C GLN A 20 9.54 1.71 7.25
N SER A 21 9.67 2.84 6.55
CA SER A 21 10.30 4.04 7.10
C SER A 21 9.41 4.69 8.17
N PRO A 22 9.97 5.52 9.07
CA PRO A 22 9.16 6.25 10.05
C PRO A 22 8.04 7.07 9.41
N GLU A 23 8.33 7.75 8.30
CA GLU A 23 7.33 8.53 7.56
C GLU A 23 6.25 7.63 6.95
N GLY A 24 6.65 6.53 6.34
CA GLY A 24 5.72 5.57 5.75
C GLY A 24 4.83 4.93 6.79
N LEU A 25 5.39 4.53 7.93
CA LEU A 25 4.61 3.95 9.03
C LEU A 25 3.61 4.95 9.60
N ALA A 26 4.01 6.21 9.77
CA ALA A 26 3.12 7.26 10.25
C ALA A 26 1.95 7.49 9.29
N GLU A 27 2.20 7.52 7.98
CA GLU A 27 1.16 7.69 6.96
C GLU A 27 0.23 6.47 6.91
N ARG A 28 0.78 5.27 7.03
CA ARG A 28 -0.02 4.05 7.05
C ARG A 28 -0.94 3.98 8.25
N ALA A 29 -0.47 4.43 9.41
CA ALA A 29 -1.25 4.43 10.64
C ALA A 29 -2.47 5.36 10.58
N LYS A 30 -2.44 6.39 9.73
CA LYS A 30 -3.60 7.28 9.52
C LYS A 30 -4.72 6.61 8.76
N VAL A 31 -4.43 5.61 7.95
CA VAL A 31 -5.40 5.01 7.02
C VAL A 31 -5.78 3.58 7.40
N ALA A 32 -4.96 2.89 8.18
CA ALA A 32 -5.18 1.48 8.51
C ALA A 32 -4.55 1.11 9.85
N VAL A 33 -4.96 -0.06 10.37
CA VAL A 33 -4.34 -0.63 11.56
C VAL A 33 -3.08 -1.38 11.11
N VAL A 34 -1.91 -0.78 11.31
CA VAL A 34 -0.64 -1.30 10.78
C VAL A 34 -0.32 -2.70 11.31
N GLU A 35 -0.54 -2.96 12.60
CA GLU A 35 -0.22 -4.27 13.20
C GLU A 35 -1.07 -5.41 12.63
N LYS A 36 -2.22 -5.10 12.03
CA LYS A 36 -3.13 -6.10 11.44
C LYS A 36 -2.96 -6.22 9.93
N THR A 37 -2.04 -5.49 9.34
CA THR A 37 -1.78 -5.53 7.91
C THR A 37 -0.99 -6.79 7.56
N ILE A 38 -1.46 -7.53 6.57
CA ILE A 38 -0.76 -8.68 6.03
C ILE A 38 -0.33 -8.33 4.60
N GLY A 39 0.98 -8.25 4.40
CA GLY A 39 1.55 -7.94 3.11
C GLY A 39 2.12 -9.17 2.43
N THR A 40 1.92 -9.27 1.13
CA THR A 40 2.49 -10.34 0.31
C THR A 40 3.05 -9.75 -0.97
N VAL A 41 4.03 -10.45 -1.56
CA VAL A 41 4.69 -10.02 -2.80
C VAL A 41 4.65 -11.19 -3.77
N ALA A 42 4.31 -10.92 -5.03
CA ALA A 42 4.35 -11.94 -6.08
C ALA A 42 5.80 -12.40 -6.31
N PRO A 43 6.02 -13.67 -6.71
CA PRO A 43 7.38 -14.20 -6.89
C PRO A 43 8.24 -13.40 -7.87
N ASP A 44 7.63 -12.78 -8.89
CA ASP A 44 8.36 -11.97 -9.88
C ASP A 44 8.61 -10.53 -9.41
N LYS A 45 8.16 -10.18 -8.18
CA LYS A 45 8.32 -8.86 -7.56
C LYS A 45 7.60 -7.73 -8.30
N SER A 46 6.64 -8.05 -9.16
CA SER A 46 5.89 -7.05 -9.94
C SER A 46 4.63 -6.56 -9.24
N THR A 47 4.12 -7.33 -8.29
CA THR A 47 2.83 -7.06 -7.67
C THR A 47 2.93 -7.26 -6.16
N VAL A 48 2.34 -6.33 -5.41
CA VAL A 48 2.20 -6.47 -3.97
C VAL A 48 0.71 -6.50 -3.63
N MET A 49 0.36 -7.27 -2.61
CA MET A 49 -1.01 -7.36 -2.11
C MET A 49 -1.00 -7.15 -0.61
N PHE A 50 -1.89 -6.31 -0.13
CA PHE A 50 -2.02 -6.03 1.30
C PHE A 50 -3.46 -6.27 1.73
N LYS A 51 -3.64 -7.15 2.69
CA LYS A 51 -4.91 -7.26 3.40
C LYS A 51 -4.83 -6.31 4.58
N ILE A 52 -5.71 -5.32 4.62
CA ILE A 52 -5.65 -4.25 5.61
C ILE A 52 -6.97 -4.08 6.36
N PHE A 53 -6.85 -3.59 7.58
CA PHE A 53 -7.96 -3.08 8.37
C PHE A 53 -8.03 -1.57 8.13
N CYS A 54 -8.87 -1.15 7.18
CA CYS A 54 -8.94 0.25 6.79
C CYS A 54 -9.70 1.08 7.83
N ILE A 55 -9.11 2.21 8.22
CA ILE A 55 -9.72 3.18 9.15
C ILE A 55 -10.44 4.27 8.37
N ASP A 56 -9.83 4.72 7.26
CA ASP A 56 -10.33 5.85 6.47
C ASP A 56 -10.08 5.55 4.99
N GLU A 57 -11.13 5.14 4.30
CA GLU A 57 -11.03 4.74 2.88
C GLU A 57 -10.61 5.88 1.95
N PRO A 58 -11.21 7.09 2.03
CA PRO A 58 -10.74 8.20 1.19
C PRO A 58 -9.27 8.53 1.41
N ALA A 59 -8.80 8.49 2.67
CA ALA A 59 -7.40 8.74 2.99
C ALA A 59 -6.49 7.63 2.44
N LEU A 60 -6.96 6.38 2.40
CA LEU A 60 -6.22 5.27 1.81
C LEU A 60 -5.98 5.51 0.32
N HIS A 61 -7.01 5.91 -0.42
CA HIS A 61 -6.86 6.25 -1.84
C HIS A 61 -5.85 7.37 -2.04
N LYS A 62 -5.93 8.43 -1.25
CA LYS A 62 -4.97 9.54 -1.32
C LYS A 62 -3.56 9.11 -1.02
N PHE A 63 -3.38 8.21 -0.03
CA PHE A 63 -2.06 7.70 0.31
C PHE A 63 -1.42 6.95 -0.85
N ILE A 64 -2.19 6.10 -1.52
CA ILE A 64 -1.68 5.31 -2.65
C ILE A 64 -1.44 6.19 -3.89
N GLU A 65 -2.33 7.13 -4.15
CA GLU A 65 -2.19 8.09 -5.26
C GLU A 65 -1.07 9.09 -5.00
N GLY A 66 -0.82 9.43 -3.73
CA GLY A 66 0.26 10.29 -3.30
C GLY A 66 -0.20 11.46 -2.46
N THR A 67 0.18 11.45 -1.17
CA THR A 67 0.11 12.62 -0.29
C THR A 67 1.39 13.42 -0.44
N GLU A 68 1.54 14.55 0.27
CA GLU A 68 2.80 15.30 0.29
C GLU A 68 3.98 14.41 0.65
N VAL A 69 3.77 13.48 1.59
CA VAL A 69 4.82 12.57 2.06
C VAL A 69 5.03 11.40 1.11
N SER A 70 3.94 10.77 0.63
CA SER A 70 4.03 9.54 -0.15
C SER A 70 4.19 9.75 -1.65
N LYS A 71 3.78 10.90 -2.18
CA LYS A 71 3.76 11.16 -3.61
C LYS A 71 5.09 10.90 -4.33
N PRO A 72 6.25 11.37 -3.82
CA PRO A 72 7.52 11.14 -4.53
C PRO A 72 7.83 9.65 -4.72
N VAL A 73 7.48 8.83 -3.72
CA VAL A 73 7.72 7.38 -3.80
C VAL A 73 6.64 6.71 -4.64
N MET A 74 5.37 7.02 -4.41
CA MET A 74 4.27 6.37 -5.13
C MET A 74 4.33 6.65 -6.62
N ASP A 75 4.65 7.88 -7.03
CA ASP A 75 4.83 8.23 -8.45
C ASP A 75 5.98 7.44 -9.08
N ALA A 76 7.02 7.13 -8.31
CA ALA A 76 8.18 6.41 -8.82
C ALA A 76 7.98 4.89 -8.87
N VAL A 77 7.10 4.32 -8.03
CA VAL A 77 7.01 2.87 -7.84
C VAL A 77 5.68 2.26 -8.28
N ILE A 78 4.56 2.98 -8.17
CA ILE A 78 3.24 2.43 -8.49
C ILE A 78 2.94 2.62 -9.97
N ASP A 79 2.66 1.52 -10.64
CA ASP A 79 2.18 1.52 -12.03
C ASP A 79 0.65 1.61 -12.05
N SER A 80 0.00 0.73 -11.29
CA SER A 80 -1.46 0.76 -11.13
C SER A 80 -1.84 0.11 -9.80
N TYR A 81 -3.06 0.37 -9.33
CA TYR A 81 -3.55 -0.30 -8.12
C TYR A 81 -5.05 -0.54 -8.20
N SER A 82 -5.52 -1.48 -7.38
CA SER A 82 -6.95 -1.77 -7.20
C SER A 82 -7.20 -2.02 -5.72
N ILE A 83 -8.38 -1.62 -5.27
CA ILE A 83 -8.81 -1.85 -3.89
C ILE A 83 -10.11 -2.63 -3.93
N TYR A 84 -10.17 -3.71 -3.15
CA TYR A 84 -11.35 -4.56 -3.06
C TYR A 84 -11.87 -4.58 -1.63
N ASP A 85 -13.16 -4.36 -1.47
CA ASP A 85 -13.83 -4.59 -0.19
C ASP A 85 -13.96 -6.10 0.03
N LEU A 86 -13.57 -6.55 1.22
CA LEU A 86 -13.68 -7.95 1.59
C LEU A 86 -14.77 -8.12 2.63
N THR A 87 -15.76 -8.95 2.30
CA THR A 87 -16.84 -9.30 3.22
C THR A 87 -16.59 -10.69 3.77
N LYS A 88 -16.73 -10.83 5.09
CA LYS A 88 -16.58 -12.14 5.72
C LYS A 88 -17.73 -13.06 5.27
N VAL A 89 -17.39 -14.20 4.72
CA VAL A 89 -18.36 -15.21 4.29
C VAL A 89 -18.42 -16.30 5.36
N LYS A 90 -19.65 -16.66 5.71
CA LYS A 90 -19.88 -17.73 6.68
C LYS A 90 -19.94 -19.09 5.96
#